data_1d6d0e5d7de1a5140cfe754dfad31776
#
_entry.id   1d6d0e5d7de1a5140cfe754dfad31776
#
_cell.length_a   1.000
_cell.length_b   1.000
_cell.length_c   1.000
_cell.angle_alpha   90.00
_cell.angle_beta   90.00
_cell.angle_gamma   90.00
#
_symmetry.space_group_name_H-M   'P 1'
#
loop_
_entity.id
_entity.type
_entity.pdbx_description
1 polymer ?
#
loop_
_entity_poly.entity_id
_entity_poly.type
_entity_poly.pdbx_seq_one_letter_code
_entity_poly.pdbx_strand_id
1 'polypeptide(L)'
;MTRLREEVVSQGIELQRRWLRSIKTQVETERGGRLAKLDTLTTSLKHLQRITLDNSSQLDDNVRLHKVWSALRAVQSKADTGDLAFDDELRVLKSISTPSAGNDTNAPGGKEGESVIQTTLGQLEKSGIAQTGVKSLAALSSWFTNSVSPRVHSASLVPAPHEATVLSHLASAGLARVMFRPKAGVVEGDDVGAVLARAEWCLGEKDLDGATREVNSLKGWPGKLAADWLREARRKLEVQQALEVGTTTWFLHD
;
A
#
# COMPACT_ATOMS: atom_id res chain seq x y z
N MET A 1 -15.15 -103.91 1.45
CA MET A 1 -13.92 -103.09 1.21
C MET A 1 -14.15 -101.92 0.23
N THR A 2 -15.06 -102.00 -0.71
CA THR A 2 -15.35 -100.88 -1.71
C THR A 2 -15.99 -99.65 -1.07
N ARG A 3 -16.98 -99.81 -0.17
CA ARG A 3 -17.67 -98.68 0.51
C ARG A 3 -16.74 -97.80 1.33
N LEU A 4 -15.74 -98.32 2.03
CA LEU A 4 -14.76 -97.57 2.81
C LEU A 4 -13.82 -96.78 1.87
N ARG A 5 -13.48 -97.28 0.70
CA ARG A 5 -12.69 -96.55 -0.27
C ARG A 5 -13.49 -95.38 -0.89
N GLU A 6 -14.74 -95.56 -1.18
CA GLU A 6 -15.65 -94.51 -1.70
C GLU A 6 -15.82 -93.40 -0.71
N GLU A 7 -15.99 -93.74 0.61
CA GLU A 7 -16.14 -92.77 1.68
C GLU A 7 -14.86 -91.91 1.92
N VAL A 8 -13.69 -92.54 1.89
CA VAL A 8 -12.40 -91.88 1.98
C VAL A 8 -12.17 -90.94 0.77
N VAL A 9 -12.54 -91.37 -0.43
CA VAL A 9 -12.40 -90.54 -1.65
C VAL A 9 -13.37 -89.34 -1.60
N SER A 10 -14.62 -89.55 -1.16
CA SER A 10 -15.60 -88.48 -1.03
C SER A 10 -15.18 -87.42 0.02
N GLN A 11 -14.69 -87.92 1.19
CA GLN A 11 -14.14 -87.04 2.22
C GLN A 11 -12.89 -86.24 1.72
N GLY A 12 -12.02 -86.89 0.96
CA GLY A 12 -10.87 -86.23 0.32
C GLY A 12 -11.27 -85.10 -0.64
N ILE A 13 -12.31 -85.36 -1.45
CA ILE A 13 -12.86 -84.36 -2.38
C ILE A 13 -13.50 -83.17 -1.64
N GLU A 14 -14.23 -83.45 -0.57
CA GLU A 14 -14.84 -82.41 0.26
C GLU A 14 -13.80 -81.55 0.99
N LEU A 15 -12.79 -82.20 1.56
CA LEU A 15 -11.65 -81.51 2.18
C LEU A 15 -10.93 -80.60 1.17
N GLN A 16 -10.67 -81.13 -0.01
CA GLN A 16 -10.03 -80.34 -1.11
C GLN A 16 -10.90 -79.14 -1.55
N ARG A 17 -12.21 -79.32 -1.66
CA ARG A 17 -13.16 -78.24 -1.97
C ARG A 17 -13.22 -77.18 -0.87
N ARG A 18 -13.23 -77.62 0.43
CA ARG A 18 -13.18 -76.69 1.57
C ARG A 18 -11.85 -75.86 1.56
N TRP A 19 -10.73 -76.51 1.34
CA TRP A 19 -9.41 -75.92 1.29
C TRP A 19 -9.29 -74.89 0.13
N LEU A 20 -9.76 -75.26 -1.06
CA LEU A 20 -9.79 -74.36 -2.20
C LEU A 20 -10.66 -73.09 -1.97
N ARG A 21 -11.83 -73.29 -1.32
CA ARG A 21 -12.72 -72.20 -0.92
C ARG A 21 -12.01 -71.26 0.10
N SER A 22 -11.38 -71.84 1.10
CA SER A 22 -10.64 -71.08 2.13
C SER A 22 -9.52 -70.29 1.54
N ILE A 23 -8.71 -70.87 0.68
CA ILE A 23 -7.64 -70.15 -0.01
C ILE A 23 -8.19 -69.03 -0.89
N LYS A 24 -9.24 -69.30 -1.65
CA LYS A 24 -9.86 -68.27 -2.50
C LYS A 24 -10.35 -67.08 -1.71
N THR A 25 -11.09 -67.34 -0.60
CA THR A 25 -11.54 -66.26 0.30
C THR A 25 -10.38 -65.52 0.94
N GLN A 26 -9.31 -66.17 1.34
CA GLN A 26 -8.13 -65.56 1.94
C GLN A 26 -7.36 -64.69 0.92
N VAL A 27 -7.22 -65.16 -0.30
CA VAL A 27 -6.59 -64.39 -1.38
C VAL A 27 -7.45 -63.19 -1.77
N GLU A 28 -8.77 -63.35 -1.85
CA GLU A 28 -9.68 -62.22 -2.14
C GLU A 28 -9.70 -61.16 -1.02
N THR A 29 -9.70 -61.58 0.27
CA THR A 29 -9.61 -60.64 1.40
C THR A 29 -8.28 -59.90 1.46
N GLU A 30 -7.16 -60.60 1.22
CA GLU A 30 -5.83 -59.94 1.14
C GLU A 30 -5.73 -58.99 -0.05
N ARG A 31 -6.27 -59.38 -1.21
CA ARG A 31 -6.30 -58.53 -2.40
C ARG A 31 -7.16 -57.32 -2.17
N GLY A 32 -8.36 -57.47 -1.57
CA GLY A 32 -9.22 -56.33 -1.19
C GLY A 32 -8.56 -55.40 -0.19
N GLY A 33 -7.87 -55.98 0.82
CA GLY A 33 -7.12 -55.19 1.81
C GLY A 33 -5.96 -54.41 1.19
N ARG A 34 -5.25 -54.98 0.22
CA ARG A 34 -4.17 -54.25 -0.51
C ARG A 34 -4.73 -53.16 -1.40
N LEU A 35 -5.85 -53.41 -2.11
CA LEU A 35 -6.52 -52.37 -2.91
C LEU A 35 -7.01 -51.25 -2.05
N ALA A 36 -7.66 -51.51 -0.91
CA ALA A 36 -8.10 -50.48 0.03
C ALA A 36 -6.94 -49.64 0.57
N LYS A 37 -5.77 -50.27 0.89
CA LYS A 37 -4.57 -49.55 1.27
C LYS A 37 -4.02 -48.68 0.13
N LEU A 38 -4.04 -49.17 -1.09
CA LEU A 38 -3.62 -48.37 -2.26
C LEU A 38 -4.55 -47.17 -2.48
N ASP A 39 -5.86 -47.33 -2.30
CA ASP A 39 -6.83 -46.23 -2.40
C ASP A 39 -6.62 -45.21 -1.29
N THR A 40 -6.40 -45.64 -0.06
CA THR A 40 -6.10 -44.72 1.05
C THR A 40 -4.77 -43.96 0.83
N LEU A 41 -3.74 -44.63 0.34
CA LEU A 41 -2.45 -43.99 -0.01
C LEU A 41 -2.61 -43.01 -1.16
N THR A 42 -3.38 -43.36 -2.18
CA THR A 42 -3.65 -42.50 -3.33
C THR A 42 -4.42 -41.25 -2.92
N THR A 43 -5.42 -41.38 -2.07
CA THR A 43 -6.16 -40.22 -1.52
C THR A 43 -5.30 -39.36 -0.63
N SER A 44 -4.46 -39.96 0.21
CA SER A 44 -3.49 -39.18 1.04
C SER A 44 -2.46 -38.46 0.20
N LEU A 45 -1.95 -39.08 -0.87
CA LEU A 45 -1.03 -38.43 -1.82
C LEU A 45 -1.68 -37.24 -2.54
N LYS A 46 -2.92 -37.41 -3.02
CA LYS A 46 -3.68 -36.31 -3.63
C LYS A 46 -3.93 -35.16 -2.65
N HIS A 47 -4.21 -35.48 -1.40
CA HIS A 47 -4.40 -34.48 -0.36
C HIS A 47 -3.09 -33.71 -0.05
N LEU A 48 -1.97 -34.42 0.10
CA LEU A 48 -0.66 -33.82 0.28
C LEU A 48 -0.24 -32.97 -0.94
N GLN A 49 -0.50 -33.46 -2.15
CA GLN A 49 -0.22 -32.70 -3.37
C GLN A 49 -1.02 -31.38 -3.38
N ARG A 50 -2.30 -31.40 -3.01
CA ARG A 50 -3.12 -30.22 -2.92
C ARG A 50 -2.58 -29.22 -1.89
N ILE A 51 -2.28 -29.69 -0.67
CA ILE A 51 -1.69 -28.86 0.38
C ILE A 51 -0.37 -28.22 -0.08
N THR A 52 0.47 -29.00 -0.78
CA THR A 52 1.74 -28.49 -1.28
C THR A 52 1.56 -27.40 -2.33
N LEU A 53 0.61 -27.57 -3.25
CA LEU A 53 0.27 -26.54 -4.24
C LEU A 53 -0.32 -25.30 -3.60
N ASP A 54 -1.25 -25.45 -2.66
CA ASP A 54 -1.85 -24.34 -1.92
C ASP A 54 -0.77 -23.57 -1.12
N ASN A 55 0.14 -24.28 -0.43
CA ASN A 55 1.24 -23.65 0.28
C ASN A 55 2.24 -22.94 -0.66
N SER A 56 2.53 -23.53 -1.82
CA SER A 56 3.40 -22.89 -2.82
C SER A 56 2.80 -21.58 -3.33
N SER A 57 1.50 -21.59 -3.63
CA SER A 57 0.77 -20.39 -4.04
C SER A 57 0.83 -19.29 -2.96
N GLN A 58 0.56 -19.65 -1.69
CA GLN A 58 0.64 -18.69 -0.58
C GLN A 58 2.06 -18.12 -0.38
N LEU A 59 3.10 -18.95 -0.58
CA LEU A 59 4.48 -18.47 -0.50
C LEU A 59 4.81 -17.48 -1.62
N ASP A 60 4.35 -17.75 -2.84
CA ASP A 60 4.56 -16.86 -3.97
C ASP A 60 3.84 -15.52 -3.77
N ASP A 61 2.61 -15.52 -3.23
CA ASP A 61 1.86 -14.33 -2.86
C ASP A 61 2.56 -13.53 -1.77
N ASN A 62 3.07 -14.19 -0.72
CA ASN A 62 3.85 -13.52 0.33
C ASN A 62 5.13 -12.87 -0.21
N VAL A 63 5.86 -13.56 -1.08
CA VAL A 63 7.06 -13.00 -1.72
C VAL A 63 6.71 -11.78 -2.57
N ARG A 64 5.59 -11.82 -3.29
CA ARG A 64 5.09 -10.69 -4.08
C ARG A 64 4.73 -9.51 -3.18
N LEU A 65 4.00 -9.74 -2.09
CA LEU A 65 3.67 -8.72 -1.09
C LEU A 65 4.92 -8.04 -0.54
N HIS A 66 5.92 -8.81 -0.14
CA HIS A 66 7.18 -8.26 0.38
C HIS A 66 7.94 -7.42 -0.66
N LYS A 67 7.92 -7.82 -1.94
CA LYS A 67 8.52 -7.04 -3.02
C LYS A 67 7.82 -5.70 -3.22
N VAL A 68 6.48 -5.69 -3.26
CA VAL A 68 5.68 -4.46 -3.39
C VAL A 68 5.90 -3.55 -2.18
N TRP A 69 5.86 -4.08 -0.97
CA TRP A 69 6.10 -3.31 0.24
C TRP A 69 7.50 -2.70 0.28
N SER A 70 8.52 -3.47 -0.09
CA SER A 70 9.90 -2.97 -0.19
C SER A 70 10.04 -1.85 -1.23
N ALA A 71 9.40 -2.00 -2.39
CA ALA A 71 9.39 -0.98 -3.44
C ALA A 71 8.65 0.29 -3.00
N LEU A 72 7.48 0.16 -2.37
CA LEU A 72 6.75 1.29 -1.77
C LEU A 72 7.60 2.05 -0.76
N ARG A 73 8.27 1.32 0.13
CA ARG A 73 9.15 1.92 1.14
C ARG A 73 10.35 2.63 0.52
N ALA A 74 10.89 2.11 -0.58
CA ALA A 74 11.98 2.76 -1.32
C ALA A 74 11.51 4.11 -1.91
N VAL A 75 10.34 4.14 -2.57
CA VAL A 75 9.74 5.38 -3.09
C VAL A 75 9.48 6.36 -1.96
N GLN A 76 8.88 5.91 -0.85
CA GLN A 76 8.60 6.75 0.32
C GLN A 76 9.88 7.35 0.91
N SER A 77 10.92 6.54 1.09
CA SER A 77 12.21 6.99 1.63
C SER A 77 12.84 8.08 0.76
N LYS A 78 12.82 7.93 -0.58
CA LYS A 78 13.32 8.96 -1.49
C LYS A 78 12.47 10.23 -1.48
N ALA A 79 11.15 10.08 -1.49
CA ALA A 79 10.22 11.20 -1.39
C ALA A 79 10.36 11.98 -0.07
N ASP A 80 10.75 11.32 1.02
CA ASP A 80 10.96 11.95 2.33
C ASP A 80 12.34 12.59 2.46
N THR A 81 13.35 12.06 1.78
CA THR A 81 14.70 12.67 1.75
C THR A 81 14.67 14.05 1.07
N GLY A 82 13.81 14.24 0.07
CA GLY A 82 13.55 15.51 -0.61
C GLY A 82 14.49 15.80 -1.79
N ASP A 83 13.94 16.51 -2.78
CA ASP A 83 14.59 16.98 -4.00
C ASP A 83 15.31 15.89 -4.84
N LEU A 84 15.00 14.62 -4.61
CA LEU A 84 15.51 13.48 -5.38
C LEU A 84 14.42 12.95 -6.31
N ALA A 85 14.79 12.70 -7.57
CA ALA A 85 13.95 11.99 -8.51
C ALA A 85 13.74 10.54 -8.01
N PHE A 86 12.53 10.03 -8.12
CA PHE A 86 12.15 8.66 -7.72
C PHE A 86 11.44 7.91 -8.86
N ASP A 87 11.69 8.33 -10.09
CA ASP A 87 11.08 7.75 -11.30
C ASP A 87 11.47 6.26 -11.48
N ASP A 88 12.72 5.91 -11.19
CA ASP A 88 13.20 4.52 -11.30
C ASP A 88 12.51 3.60 -10.30
N GLU A 89 12.36 4.02 -9.05
CA GLU A 89 11.66 3.27 -8.02
C GLU A 89 10.18 3.14 -8.33
N LEU A 90 9.58 4.19 -8.89
CA LEU A 90 8.18 4.19 -9.31
C LEU A 90 7.95 3.21 -10.47
N ARG A 91 8.88 3.12 -11.43
CA ARG A 91 8.84 2.12 -12.51
C ARG A 91 8.97 0.69 -11.98
N VAL A 92 9.88 0.46 -11.03
CA VAL A 92 10.03 -0.84 -10.36
C VAL A 92 8.74 -1.22 -9.63
N LEU A 93 8.16 -0.30 -8.85
CA LEU A 93 6.89 -0.51 -8.17
C LEU A 93 5.77 -0.87 -9.15
N LYS A 94 5.68 -0.13 -10.27
CA LYS A 94 4.70 -0.39 -11.33
C LYS A 94 4.92 -1.77 -11.98
N SER A 95 6.16 -2.17 -12.23
CA SER A 95 6.47 -3.48 -12.82
C SER A 95 6.10 -4.65 -11.92
N ILE A 96 6.24 -4.49 -10.59
CA ILE A 96 5.89 -5.51 -9.61
C ILE A 96 4.37 -5.54 -9.36
N SER A 97 3.69 -4.38 -9.43
CA SER A 97 2.25 -4.27 -9.25
C SER A 97 1.45 -4.72 -10.46
N THR A 98 2.06 -4.84 -11.67
CA THR A 98 1.38 -5.44 -12.81
C THR A 98 1.21 -6.95 -12.58
N PRO A 99 -0.01 -7.51 -12.73
CA PRO A 99 -0.19 -8.95 -12.64
C PRO A 99 0.65 -9.61 -13.72
N SER A 100 1.54 -10.52 -13.31
CA SER A 100 2.22 -11.41 -14.25
C SER A 100 1.14 -12.14 -15.02
N ALA A 101 1.20 -12.13 -16.35
CA ALA A 101 0.21 -12.74 -17.27
C ALA A 101 0.16 -14.28 -17.19
N GLY A 102 0.36 -14.85 -16.03
CA GLY A 102 0.37 -16.27 -15.65
C GLY A 102 -0.78 -16.60 -14.69
N ASN A 103 -1.92 -16.89 -15.23
CA ASN A 103 -2.80 -18.01 -14.89
C ASN A 103 -3.58 -18.05 -13.58
N ASP A 104 -3.88 -16.95 -12.86
CA ASP A 104 -4.86 -17.05 -11.76
C ASP A 104 -5.95 -15.99 -11.86
N THR A 105 -6.95 -16.28 -12.74
CA THR A 105 -8.12 -15.43 -13.01
C THR A 105 -9.24 -15.55 -11.97
N ASN A 106 -9.04 -16.21 -10.84
CA ASN A 106 -10.12 -16.60 -9.92
C ASN A 106 -10.05 -16.02 -8.50
N ALA A 107 -9.19 -15.04 -8.20
CA ALA A 107 -9.28 -14.32 -6.94
C ALA A 107 -10.30 -13.17 -7.07
N PRO A 108 -11.44 -13.20 -6.36
CA PRO A 108 -12.54 -12.24 -6.55
C PRO A 108 -12.28 -10.81 -6.06
N GLY A 109 -11.14 -10.53 -5.43
CA GLY A 109 -10.80 -9.21 -4.87
C GLY A 109 -9.54 -8.53 -5.44
N GLY A 110 -8.63 -9.29 -6.07
CA GLY A 110 -7.31 -8.78 -6.47
C GLY A 110 -7.32 -7.78 -7.62
N LYS A 111 -8.32 -7.82 -8.50
CA LYS A 111 -8.35 -7.01 -9.73
C LYS A 111 -8.70 -5.53 -9.49
N GLU A 112 -9.55 -5.22 -8.51
CA GLU A 112 -9.98 -3.84 -8.25
C GLU A 112 -8.90 -3.05 -7.50
N GLY A 113 -8.28 -3.62 -6.49
CA GLY A 113 -7.20 -2.97 -5.75
C GLY A 113 -5.95 -2.73 -6.61
N GLU A 114 -5.58 -3.70 -7.42
CA GLU A 114 -4.47 -3.60 -8.39
C GLU A 114 -4.72 -2.53 -9.46
N SER A 115 -5.96 -2.39 -9.93
CA SER A 115 -6.39 -1.35 -10.87
C SER A 115 -6.30 0.06 -10.25
N VAL A 116 -6.64 0.22 -8.97
CA VAL A 116 -6.55 1.50 -8.26
C VAL A 116 -5.09 1.94 -8.10
N ILE A 117 -4.20 1.03 -7.72
CA ILE A 117 -2.77 1.32 -7.60
C ILE A 117 -2.18 1.71 -8.95
N GLN A 118 -2.49 0.98 -10.02
CA GLN A 118 -2.00 1.30 -11.36
C GLN A 118 -2.49 2.67 -11.86
N THR A 119 -3.73 3.03 -11.57
CA THR A 119 -4.29 4.35 -11.91
C THR A 119 -3.62 5.46 -11.12
N THR A 120 -3.40 5.30 -9.82
CA THR A 120 -2.72 6.30 -8.98
C THR A 120 -1.25 6.48 -9.36
N LEU A 121 -0.52 5.38 -9.59
CA LEU A 121 0.86 5.43 -10.08
C LEU A 121 0.95 6.06 -11.48
N GLY A 122 0.00 5.76 -12.37
CA GLY A 122 -0.08 6.36 -13.69
C GLY A 122 -0.37 7.87 -13.65
N GLN A 123 -1.16 8.34 -12.70
CA GLN A 123 -1.40 9.77 -12.48
C GLN A 123 -0.14 10.47 -11.96
N LEU A 124 0.58 9.84 -11.03
CA LEU A 124 1.82 10.36 -10.47
C LEU A 124 2.94 10.46 -11.53
N GLU A 125 3.00 9.51 -12.45
CA GLU A 125 3.93 9.52 -13.59
C GLU A 125 3.57 10.65 -14.58
N LYS A 126 2.28 10.83 -14.90
CA LYS A 126 1.79 11.90 -15.78
C LYS A 126 2.00 13.31 -15.21
N SER A 127 1.95 13.48 -13.90
CA SER A 127 2.17 14.77 -13.24
C SER A 127 3.64 15.24 -13.33
N GLY A 128 4.59 14.36 -13.71
CA GLY A 128 6.00 14.66 -13.80
C GLY A 128 6.70 14.88 -12.44
N ILE A 129 5.98 14.67 -11.34
CA ILE A 129 6.50 14.85 -9.97
C ILE A 129 7.64 13.87 -9.69
N ALA A 130 7.52 12.64 -10.20
CA ALA A 130 8.53 11.60 -10.01
C ALA A 130 9.92 11.97 -10.56
N GLN A 131 9.96 12.75 -11.64
CA GLN A 131 11.21 13.20 -12.29
C GLN A 131 11.82 14.40 -11.57
N THR A 132 10.99 15.33 -11.10
CA THR A 132 11.45 16.55 -10.42
C THR A 132 11.73 16.33 -8.94
N GLY A 133 11.16 15.28 -8.35
CA GLY A 133 11.17 15.07 -6.91
C GLY A 133 10.21 16.00 -6.16
N VAL A 134 10.12 15.79 -4.86
CA VAL A 134 9.31 16.62 -3.95
C VAL A 134 10.16 17.09 -2.79
N LYS A 135 9.87 18.27 -2.27
CA LYS A 135 10.57 18.78 -1.08
C LYS A 135 10.23 17.96 0.16
N SER A 136 11.23 17.77 1.02
CA SER A 136 11.00 17.13 2.30
C SER A 136 10.10 17.99 3.21
N LEU A 137 9.40 17.37 4.15
CA LEU A 137 8.59 18.11 5.10
C LEU A 137 9.40 19.14 5.89
N ALA A 138 10.62 18.78 6.30
CA ALA A 138 11.53 19.69 7.00
C ALA A 138 11.92 20.91 6.14
N ALA A 139 12.19 20.70 4.85
CA ALA A 139 12.50 21.79 3.92
C ALA A 139 11.29 22.71 3.70
N LEU A 140 10.07 22.13 3.56
CA LEU A 140 8.83 22.91 3.44
C LEU A 140 8.54 23.72 4.70
N SER A 141 8.71 23.12 5.88
CA SER A 141 8.52 23.80 7.16
C SER A 141 9.52 24.93 7.36
N SER A 142 10.81 24.67 7.11
CA SER A 142 11.85 25.68 7.18
C SER A 142 11.64 26.83 6.18
N TRP A 143 11.27 26.50 4.95
CA TRP A 143 10.95 27.52 3.94
C TRP A 143 9.74 28.38 4.34
N PHE A 144 8.69 27.75 4.87
CA PHE A 144 7.52 28.47 5.36
C PHE A 144 7.89 29.46 6.47
N THR A 145 8.51 28.97 7.54
CA THR A 145 8.81 29.78 8.72
C THR A 145 9.80 30.89 8.44
N ASN A 146 10.84 30.62 7.64
CA ASN A 146 11.93 31.59 7.43
C ASN A 146 11.68 32.57 6.28
N SER A 147 10.86 32.19 5.28
CA SER A 147 10.71 33.00 4.07
C SER A 147 9.26 33.41 3.80
N VAL A 148 8.33 32.44 3.83
CA VAL A 148 6.94 32.68 3.41
C VAL A 148 6.18 33.45 4.46
N SER A 149 6.16 32.97 5.68
CA SER A 149 5.43 33.60 6.80
C SER A 149 5.84 35.05 7.05
N PRO A 150 7.14 35.45 7.08
CA PRO A 150 7.52 36.83 7.23
C PRO A 150 7.05 37.75 6.08
N ARG A 151 7.13 37.24 4.84
CA ARG A 151 6.70 38.02 3.66
C ARG A 151 5.20 38.21 3.63
N VAL A 152 4.44 37.14 3.91
CA VAL A 152 2.97 37.16 3.97
C VAL A 152 2.49 38.09 5.06
N HIS A 153 3.10 38.04 6.25
CA HIS A 153 2.78 38.94 7.36
C HIS A 153 3.04 40.41 6.99
N SER A 154 4.17 40.75 6.40
CA SER A 154 4.46 42.11 5.97
C SER A 154 3.48 42.60 4.91
N ALA A 155 3.06 41.73 3.98
CA ALA A 155 2.10 42.08 2.93
C ALA A 155 0.65 42.22 3.45
N SER A 156 0.30 41.60 4.60
CA SER A 156 -1.03 41.73 5.19
C SER A 156 -1.32 43.13 5.74
N LEU A 157 -0.27 43.88 6.01
CA LEU A 157 -0.34 45.28 6.49
C LEU A 157 -0.52 46.32 5.38
N VAL A 158 -0.44 45.88 4.10
CA VAL A 158 -0.62 46.75 2.95
C VAL A 158 -2.11 46.81 2.57
N PRO A 159 -2.69 48.01 2.36
CA PRO A 159 -4.07 48.15 1.86
C PRO A 159 -4.24 47.46 0.50
N ALA A 160 -5.52 47.29 0.10
CA ALA A 160 -5.88 46.66 -1.17
C ALA A 160 -5.10 47.29 -2.38
N PRO A 161 -4.77 46.51 -3.42
CA PRO A 161 -3.86 46.91 -4.48
C PRO A 161 -4.27 48.17 -5.28
N HIS A 162 -5.55 48.56 -5.21
CA HIS A 162 -6.07 49.79 -5.84
C HIS A 162 -5.87 51.03 -5.00
N GLU A 163 -5.52 50.89 -3.71
CA GLU A 163 -5.28 51.98 -2.78
C GLU A 163 -3.79 52.07 -2.32
N ALA A 164 -3.00 51.09 -2.72
CA ALA A 164 -1.61 50.98 -2.25
C ALA A 164 -0.67 51.91 -3.00
N THR A 165 -0.12 52.89 -2.29
CA THR A 165 0.95 53.73 -2.77
C THR A 165 2.33 53.23 -2.32
N VAL A 166 3.42 53.66 -2.98
CA VAL A 166 4.79 53.28 -2.60
C VAL A 166 5.11 53.63 -1.14
N LEU A 167 4.54 54.70 -0.65
CA LEU A 167 4.64 55.13 0.75
C LEU A 167 3.96 54.19 1.73
N SER A 168 2.83 53.58 1.35
CA SER A 168 2.14 52.59 2.19
C SER A 168 2.93 51.30 2.35
N HIS A 169 3.68 50.89 1.31
CA HIS A 169 4.58 49.74 1.39
C HIS A 169 5.78 49.98 2.34
N LEU A 170 6.35 51.18 2.32
CA LEU A 170 7.44 51.56 3.25
C LEU A 170 6.93 51.65 4.70
N ALA A 171 5.75 52.22 4.91
CA ALA A 171 5.14 52.33 6.22
C ALA A 171 4.78 50.93 6.78
N SER A 172 4.25 50.04 5.94
CA SER A 172 3.92 48.69 6.36
C SER A 172 5.17 47.87 6.70
N ALA A 173 6.26 48.00 5.96
CA ALA A 173 7.53 47.34 6.27
C ALA A 173 8.14 47.81 7.60
N GLY A 174 7.97 49.07 7.95
CA GLY A 174 8.36 49.64 9.24
C GLY A 174 7.48 49.14 10.37
N LEU A 175 6.16 49.12 10.16
CA LEU A 175 5.17 48.65 11.14
C LEU A 175 5.31 47.14 11.42
N ALA A 176 5.62 46.35 10.39
CA ALA A 176 5.84 44.90 10.52
C ALA A 176 6.97 44.52 11.47
N ARG A 177 7.96 45.44 11.66
CA ARG A 177 9.03 45.22 12.63
C ARG A 177 8.66 45.53 14.07
N VAL A 178 7.63 46.34 14.27
CA VAL A 178 7.18 46.77 15.61
C VAL A 178 6.00 45.96 16.10
N MET A 179 5.18 45.44 15.18
CA MET A 179 4.04 44.57 15.54
C MET A 179 4.50 43.19 16.02
N PHE A 180 3.97 42.78 17.16
CA PHE A 180 4.16 41.45 17.70
C PHE A 180 3.58 40.40 16.74
N ARG A 181 4.43 39.47 16.28
CA ARG A 181 3.97 38.26 15.62
C ARG A 181 3.40 37.29 16.69
N PRO A 182 2.17 36.82 16.53
CA PRO A 182 1.71 35.75 17.40
C PRO A 182 2.65 34.55 17.22
N LYS A 183 3.02 33.93 18.35
CA LYS A 183 3.82 32.69 18.33
C LYS A 183 2.99 31.57 17.70
N ALA A 184 3.70 30.59 17.09
CA ALA A 184 3.06 29.37 16.61
C ALA A 184 2.15 28.78 17.69
N GLY A 185 0.89 28.52 17.35
CA GLY A 185 -0.11 28.02 18.29
C GLY A 185 -1.52 28.03 17.70
N VAL A 186 -2.45 27.40 18.42
CA VAL A 186 -3.88 27.42 18.07
C VAL A 186 -4.48 28.77 18.50
N VAL A 187 -4.38 29.74 17.59
CA VAL A 187 -4.90 31.10 17.80
C VAL A 187 -6.26 31.20 17.11
N GLU A 188 -7.28 31.68 17.82
CA GLU A 188 -8.60 31.95 17.26
C GLU A 188 -8.57 33.23 16.42
N GLY A 189 -9.25 33.24 15.28
CA GLY A 189 -9.40 34.37 14.39
C GLY A 189 -9.13 34.07 12.93
N ASP A 190 -9.67 34.90 12.04
CA ASP A 190 -9.48 34.83 10.57
C ASP A 190 -8.41 35.83 10.08
N ASP A 191 -7.74 36.48 10.99
CA ASP A 191 -6.65 37.38 10.73
C ASP A 191 -5.45 36.64 10.13
N VAL A 192 -4.74 37.28 9.21
CA VAL A 192 -3.57 36.68 8.53
C VAL A 192 -2.53 36.20 9.54
N GLY A 193 -2.34 36.96 10.64
CA GLY A 193 -1.39 36.56 11.69
C GLY A 193 -1.83 35.28 12.41
N ALA A 194 -3.14 35.14 12.72
CA ALA A 194 -3.68 33.94 13.34
C ALA A 194 -3.58 32.70 12.42
N VAL A 195 -3.89 32.88 11.12
CA VAL A 195 -3.76 31.83 10.12
C VAL A 195 -2.31 31.34 10.00
N LEU A 196 -1.34 32.29 9.94
CA LEU A 196 0.09 31.94 9.87
C LEU A 196 0.55 31.22 11.14
N ALA A 197 0.09 31.64 12.33
CA ALA A 197 0.44 31.00 13.60
C ALA A 197 -0.10 29.56 13.68
N ARG A 198 -1.33 29.31 13.20
CA ARG A 198 -1.92 27.95 13.12
C ARG A 198 -1.17 27.11 12.09
N ALA A 199 -0.83 27.66 10.91
CA ALA A 199 -0.05 26.94 9.91
C ALA A 199 1.34 26.57 10.42
N GLU A 200 2.04 27.48 11.12
CA GLU A 200 3.33 27.18 11.75
C GLU A 200 3.21 26.11 12.83
N TRP A 201 2.12 26.11 13.60
CA TRP A 201 1.85 25.07 14.60
C TRP A 201 1.62 23.72 13.94
N CYS A 202 0.76 23.62 12.92
CA CYS A 202 0.52 22.40 12.16
C CYS A 202 1.81 21.83 11.58
N LEU A 203 2.68 22.68 11.03
CA LEU A 203 4.00 22.27 10.51
C LEU A 203 4.92 21.74 11.63
N GLY A 204 4.83 22.31 12.84
CA GLY A 204 5.52 21.80 14.03
C GLY A 204 5.06 20.42 14.44
N GLU A 205 3.76 20.14 14.35
CA GLU A 205 3.14 18.82 14.59
C GLU A 205 3.29 17.85 13.40
N LYS A 206 3.98 18.26 12.34
CA LYS A 206 4.15 17.50 11.08
C LYS A 206 2.86 17.29 10.28
N ASP A 207 1.83 18.06 10.56
CA ASP A 207 0.58 18.08 9.81
C ASP A 207 0.68 19.06 8.64
N LEU A 208 1.13 18.54 7.48
CA LEU A 208 1.24 19.33 6.25
C LEU A 208 -0.15 19.63 5.65
N ASP A 209 -1.11 18.75 5.81
CA ASP A 209 -2.46 18.92 5.27
C ASP A 209 -3.18 20.07 6.02
N GLY A 210 -3.17 20.06 7.34
CA GLY A 210 -3.69 21.14 8.16
C GLY A 210 -3.03 22.47 7.81
N ALA A 211 -1.72 22.53 7.70
CA ALA A 211 -0.99 23.73 7.32
C ALA A 211 -1.39 24.24 5.93
N THR A 212 -1.54 23.36 4.93
CA THR A 212 -1.95 23.74 3.58
C THR A 212 -3.38 24.27 3.54
N ARG A 213 -4.30 23.73 4.34
CA ARG A 213 -5.68 24.21 4.45
C ARG A 213 -5.72 25.61 5.05
N GLU A 214 -4.98 25.85 6.14
CA GLU A 214 -4.88 27.17 6.75
C GLU A 214 -4.31 28.20 5.75
N VAL A 215 -3.18 27.93 5.13
CA VAL A 215 -2.55 28.83 4.17
C VAL A 215 -3.43 29.07 2.93
N ASN A 216 -4.20 28.07 2.50
CA ASN A 216 -5.10 28.20 1.35
C ASN A 216 -6.33 29.10 1.67
N SER A 217 -6.64 29.36 2.94
CA SER A 217 -7.69 30.31 3.34
C SER A 217 -7.30 31.78 3.10
N LEU A 218 -5.99 32.07 2.95
CA LEU A 218 -5.46 33.41 2.72
C LEU A 218 -5.95 33.99 1.40
N LYS A 219 -6.47 35.22 1.44
CA LYS A 219 -6.98 35.96 0.28
C LYS A 219 -6.07 37.14 -0.08
N GLY A 220 -6.18 37.62 -1.32
CA GLY A 220 -5.46 38.82 -1.77
C GLY A 220 -3.96 38.61 -1.93
N TRP A 221 -3.16 39.61 -1.57
CA TRP A 221 -1.70 39.58 -1.64
C TRP A 221 -1.05 38.47 -0.79
N PRO A 222 -1.48 38.24 0.45
CA PRO A 222 -1.00 37.14 1.27
C PRO A 222 -1.10 35.80 0.58
N GLY A 223 -2.25 35.47 -0.03
CA GLY A 223 -2.46 34.22 -0.75
C GLY A 223 -1.59 34.09 -1.99
N LYS A 224 -1.37 35.18 -2.74
CA LYS A 224 -0.47 35.17 -3.91
C LYS A 224 0.98 34.89 -3.52
N LEU A 225 1.46 35.46 -2.43
CA LEU A 225 2.83 35.26 -1.94
C LEU A 225 3.06 33.84 -1.40
N ALA A 226 2.01 33.20 -0.90
CA ALA A 226 2.07 31.81 -0.42
C ALA A 226 1.87 30.77 -1.54
N ALA A 227 1.48 31.20 -2.76
CA ALA A 227 1.08 30.29 -3.84
C ALA A 227 2.17 29.29 -4.26
N ASP A 228 3.44 29.72 -4.28
CA ASP A 228 4.55 28.84 -4.65
C ASP A 228 4.79 27.75 -3.60
N TRP A 229 4.74 28.12 -2.33
CA TRP A 229 4.82 27.17 -1.24
C TRP A 229 3.63 26.19 -1.26
N LEU A 230 2.41 26.67 -1.46
CA LEU A 230 1.21 25.84 -1.56
C LEU A 230 1.33 24.83 -2.70
N ARG A 231 1.93 25.21 -3.83
CA ARG A 231 2.15 24.31 -4.96
C ARG A 231 3.05 23.15 -4.58
N GLU A 232 4.17 23.42 -3.94
CA GLU A 232 5.13 22.40 -3.50
C GLU A 232 4.55 21.52 -2.37
N ALA A 233 3.81 22.12 -1.43
CA ALA A 233 3.12 21.39 -0.37
C ALA A 233 2.07 20.42 -0.94
N ARG A 234 1.27 20.85 -1.93
CA ARG A 234 0.30 19.98 -2.61
C ARG A 234 0.96 18.83 -3.34
N ARG A 235 2.08 19.08 -4.04
CA ARG A 235 2.86 18.00 -4.69
C ARG A 235 3.30 16.93 -3.68
N LYS A 236 3.77 17.36 -2.50
CA LYS A 236 4.15 16.42 -1.45
C LYS A 236 2.95 15.62 -0.94
N LEU A 237 1.81 16.28 -0.72
CA LEU A 237 0.57 15.62 -0.30
C LEU A 237 0.03 14.64 -1.36
N GLU A 238 0.10 14.98 -2.64
CA GLU A 238 -0.28 14.07 -3.74
C GLU A 238 0.55 12.78 -3.71
N VAL A 239 1.86 12.89 -3.51
CA VAL A 239 2.75 11.72 -3.39
C VAL A 239 2.42 10.91 -2.14
N GLN A 240 2.22 11.56 -1.00
CA GLN A 240 1.85 10.88 0.24
C GLN A 240 0.53 10.14 0.10
N GLN A 241 -0.49 10.78 -0.45
CA GLN A 241 -1.80 10.17 -0.69
C GLN A 241 -1.72 8.99 -1.66
N ALA A 242 -0.96 9.11 -2.74
CA ALA A 242 -0.77 8.02 -3.70
C ALA A 242 -0.10 6.79 -3.05
N LEU A 243 0.90 7.01 -2.20
CA LEU A 243 1.58 5.95 -1.47
C LEU A 243 0.70 5.33 -0.38
N GLU A 244 -0.11 6.15 0.30
CA GLU A 244 -1.05 5.69 1.32
C GLU A 244 -2.18 4.85 0.72
N VAL A 245 -2.75 5.27 -0.41
CA VAL A 245 -3.70 4.46 -1.18
C VAL A 245 -3.05 3.15 -1.61
N GLY A 246 -1.79 3.18 -2.05
CA GLY A 246 -1.04 1.98 -2.38
C GLY A 246 -0.90 1.01 -1.20
N THR A 247 -0.60 1.52 -0.01
CA THR A 247 -0.46 0.69 1.20
C THR A 247 -1.81 0.14 1.68
N THR A 248 -2.84 0.96 1.77
CA THR A 248 -4.15 0.58 2.29
C THR A 248 -4.87 -0.44 1.41
N THR A 249 -4.80 -0.31 0.08
CA THR A 249 -5.41 -1.27 -0.85
C THR A 249 -4.80 -2.66 -0.75
N TRP A 250 -3.52 -2.78 -0.45
CA TRP A 250 -2.87 -4.09 -0.28
C TRP A 250 -3.21 -4.75 1.05
N PHE A 251 -3.41 -3.98 2.14
CA PHE A 251 -3.77 -4.53 3.45
C PHE A 251 -5.25 -4.90 3.61
N LEU A 252 -6.13 -4.36 2.76
CA LEU A 252 -7.57 -4.68 2.82
C LEU A 252 -7.94 -5.95 2.04
N HIS A 253 -7.00 -6.57 1.32
CA HIS A 253 -7.23 -7.77 0.50
C HIS A 253 -6.60 -9.04 1.09
N ASP A 254 -6.08 -8.98 2.31
CA ASP A 254 -5.67 -10.12 3.14
C ASP A 254 -6.79 -10.47 4.13
#